data_4283bfc8a640f75b7d413524e3e92dc2
#
_entry.id   4283bfc8a640f75b7d413524e3e92dc2
#
_cell.length_a   1.000
_cell.length_b   1.000
_cell.length_c   1.000
_cell.angle_alpha   90.00
_cell.angle_beta   90.00
_cell.angle_gamma   90.00
#
_symmetry.space_group_name_H-M   'P 1'
#
loop_
_entity.id
_entity.type
_entity.pdbx_description
1 polymer ?
#
loop_
_entity_poly.entity_id
_entity_poly.type
_entity_poly.pdbx_seq_one_letter_code
_entity_poly.pdbx_strand_id
1 'polypeptide(L)'
;MSLVANILQGASKVDLDVINRNIPSIRKDMDVLKKNVVEHVENVHVKYSRKSKLNNARLNELLRYQQTLEELKNKGELVLNTDLNNAEKELSNNMNELKVTAYKLQVLLRVQSILKLLDKFNDDLGRLHYVNCVHSIKALNGIFEDIPTDEYLEALYTLKGAVADKQNILIERLQTEFSDNIDLQHENSTTTLRIRKENEEMKNIISALGCYSECLEPLHCLARKLWEDIFIPIVNENLILEEKEDDMFASLVLCSQSKEKTNYSIVFNNLEIVLKFLTVNFTYNISESKTALEYIGGDFNDNLSELIVKNCLRDTMPSNVDELQRYNVIIDATEKLEKALLKSNIFTTQTASILEYVNNVDVLFIDKMCAGYSMKAKEIMKKDLHDITEVGVPYNREYPLGCDENFPQSSISKNVEELVNLCVELLEKAAVASPGCSAILFTNVLNILSTYCAFVQEFHKAYLATLPQQIAVFLNNCLYIAYNLDKWDKSYSK
;
A
#
# COMPACT_ATOMS: atom_id res chain seq x y z
N MET A 1 -32.01 13.12 6.43
CA MET A 1 -31.50 14.51 6.37
C MET A 1 -32.59 15.46 6.79
N SER A 2 -32.32 16.32 7.72
CA SER A 2 -33.26 16.93 8.63
C SER A 2 -34.10 18.04 7.99
N LEU A 3 -35.33 18.14 8.46
CA LEU A 3 -36.30 19.19 8.20
C LEU A 3 -35.69 20.62 8.32
N VAL A 4 -34.70 20.79 9.18
CA VAL A 4 -33.97 22.05 9.42
C VAL A 4 -33.14 22.47 8.20
N ALA A 5 -32.53 21.52 7.45
CA ALA A 5 -31.79 21.85 6.25
C ALA A 5 -32.65 22.36 5.10
N ASN A 6 -33.89 21.87 4.99
CA ASN A 6 -34.86 22.33 3.98
C ASN A 6 -35.46 23.70 4.30
N ILE A 7 -35.59 24.05 5.59
CA ILE A 7 -36.06 25.36 6.04
C ILE A 7 -35.00 26.45 5.83
N LEU A 8 -33.74 26.15 6.06
CA LEU A 8 -32.62 27.09 5.87
C LEU A 8 -32.31 27.38 4.40
N GLN A 9 -32.55 26.44 3.49
CA GLN A 9 -32.39 26.66 2.06
C GLN A 9 -33.46 27.52 1.40
N GLY A 10 -34.64 27.66 2.05
CA GLY A 10 -35.77 28.48 1.59
C GLY A 10 -35.77 29.94 2.06
N ALA A 11 -34.86 30.36 2.93
CA ALA A 11 -34.92 31.62 3.66
C ALA A 11 -34.53 32.90 2.84
N SER A 12 -34.28 32.81 1.55
CA SER A 12 -33.85 33.98 0.76
C SER A 12 -34.95 34.78 0.07
N LYS A 13 -36.23 34.35 0.12
CA LYS A 13 -37.39 35.17 -0.27
C LYS A 13 -38.64 34.71 0.47
N VAL A 14 -39.02 35.49 1.44
CA VAL A 14 -40.25 35.25 2.22
C VAL A 14 -41.46 35.72 1.40
N ASP A 15 -42.18 34.77 0.80
CA ASP A 15 -43.48 35.01 0.17
C ASP A 15 -44.55 34.48 1.09
N LEU A 16 -45.44 35.37 1.57
CA LEU A 16 -46.49 35.06 2.57
C LEU A 16 -47.41 33.91 2.12
N ASP A 17 -47.61 33.76 0.82
CA ASP A 17 -48.40 32.68 0.23
C ASP A 17 -47.75 31.31 0.29
N VAL A 18 -46.41 31.26 0.36
CA VAL A 18 -45.61 30.02 0.52
C VAL A 18 -45.68 29.57 1.99
N ILE A 19 -45.69 30.52 2.93
CA ILE A 19 -45.84 30.25 4.36
C ILE A 19 -47.19 29.62 4.64
N ASN A 20 -48.28 30.20 4.13
CA ASN A 20 -49.63 29.69 4.37
C ASN A 20 -49.90 28.31 3.72
N ARG A 21 -49.21 27.97 2.64
CA ARG A 21 -49.28 26.62 2.03
C ARG A 21 -48.47 25.59 2.81
N ASN A 22 -47.38 25.98 3.46
CA ASN A 22 -46.52 25.05 4.17
C ASN A 22 -46.96 24.81 5.65
N ILE A 23 -47.80 25.69 6.23
CA ILE A 23 -48.32 25.52 7.59
C ILE A 23 -49.02 24.17 7.80
N PRO A 24 -49.89 23.66 6.88
CA PRO A 24 -50.53 22.35 7.06
C PRO A 24 -49.57 21.19 7.00
N SER A 25 -48.51 21.30 6.15
CA SER A 25 -47.46 20.30 6.07
C SER A 25 -46.62 20.25 7.33
N ILE A 26 -46.22 21.41 7.82
CA ILE A 26 -45.44 21.52 9.07
C ILE A 26 -46.23 21.03 10.28
N ARG A 27 -47.56 21.28 10.30
CA ARG A 27 -48.45 20.72 11.34
C ARG A 27 -48.49 19.21 11.30
N LYS A 28 -48.58 18.62 10.08
CA LYS A 28 -48.60 17.15 9.88
C LYS A 28 -47.26 16.52 10.31
N ASP A 29 -46.16 17.18 9.99
CA ASP A 29 -44.83 16.72 10.36
C ASP A 29 -44.58 16.87 11.87
N MET A 30 -45.10 17.95 12.50
CA MET A 30 -45.13 18.10 13.96
C MET A 30 -45.95 17.01 14.65
N ASP A 31 -47.12 16.64 14.12
CA ASP A 31 -47.94 15.59 14.70
C ASP A 31 -47.28 14.20 14.57
N VAL A 32 -46.58 13.93 13.48
CA VAL A 32 -45.76 12.70 13.28
C VAL A 32 -44.55 12.70 14.22
N LEU A 33 -43.87 13.84 14.38
CA LEU A 33 -42.75 13.98 15.32
C LEU A 33 -43.25 13.81 16.77
N LYS A 34 -44.40 14.39 17.12
CA LYS A 34 -45.01 14.24 18.42
C LYS A 34 -45.38 12.79 18.74
N LYS A 35 -45.89 12.06 17.75
CA LYS A 35 -46.19 10.62 17.88
C LYS A 35 -44.92 9.78 18.06
N ASN A 36 -43.88 10.05 17.29
CA ASN A 36 -42.60 9.36 17.39
C ASN A 36 -41.88 9.63 18.72
N VAL A 37 -41.98 10.89 19.23
CA VAL A 37 -41.42 11.27 20.56
C VAL A 37 -42.16 10.55 21.67
N VAL A 38 -43.48 10.48 21.61
CA VAL A 38 -44.29 9.77 22.62
C VAL A 38 -43.95 8.28 22.62
N GLU A 39 -43.87 7.67 21.46
CA GLU A 39 -43.55 6.25 21.29
C GLU A 39 -42.13 5.95 21.77
N HIS A 40 -41.17 6.84 21.52
CA HIS A 40 -39.79 6.71 22.02
C HIS A 40 -39.70 6.87 23.55
N VAL A 41 -40.46 7.82 24.11
CA VAL A 41 -40.54 8.04 25.57
C VAL A 41 -41.21 6.85 26.28
N GLU A 42 -42.25 6.25 25.67
CA GLU A 42 -42.90 5.04 26.20
C GLU A 42 -41.94 3.83 26.17
N ASN A 43 -41.20 3.65 25.10
CA ASN A 43 -40.22 2.57 24.98
C ASN A 43 -39.03 2.71 25.95
N VAL A 44 -38.58 3.94 26.20
CA VAL A 44 -37.55 4.24 27.20
C VAL A 44 -38.08 4.04 28.62
N HIS A 45 -39.33 4.42 28.89
CA HIS A 45 -39.97 4.27 30.21
C HIS A 45 -40.13 2.80 30.60
N VAL A 46 -40.51 1.93 29.65
CA VAL A 46 -40.59 0.47 29.88
C VAL A 46 -39.22 -0.12 30.23
N LYS A 47 -38.15 0.42 29.65
CA LYS A 47 -36.77 -0.07 29.85
C LYS A 47 -36.12 0.46 31.16
N TYR A 48 -36.56 1.60 31.68
CA TYR A 48 -35.88 2.34 32.77
C TYR A 48 -36.74 2.65 33.98
N SER A 49 -37.91 2.02 34.15
CA SER A 49 -38.94 2.34 35.14
C SER A 49 -38.57 2.18 36.63
N ARG A 50 -37.35 1.82 36.97
CA ARG A 50 -36.90 1.62 38.35
C ARG A 50 -36.09 2.76 39.00
N LYS A 51 -35.70 3.85 38.29
CA LYS A 51 -34.76 4.87 38.85
C LYS A 51 -35.16 6.33 38.72
N SER A 52 -36.38 6.70 38.42
CA SER A 52 -36.65 8.11 38.12
C SER A 52 -37.87 8.75 38.82
N LYS A 53 -37.74 9.05 40.09
CA LYS A 53 -38.58 10.07 40.73
C LYS A 53 -38.39 11.47 40.17
N LEU A 54 -37.25 11.74 39.50
CA LEU A 54 -36.91 13.04 38.90
C LEU A 54 -37.55 13.25 37.52
N ASN A 55 -37.77 12.19 36.75
CA ASN A 55 -38.38 12.29 35.41
C ASN A 55 -39.87 12.50 35.45
N ASN A 56 -40.59 11.97 36.49
CA ASN A 56 -42.04 12.16 36.64
C ASN A 56 -42.38 13.61 36.94
N ALA A 57 -41.58 14.36 37.71
CA ALA A 57 -41.81 15.75 37.98
C ALA A 57 -41.73 16.62 36.71
N ARG A 58 -40.74 16.32 35.82
CA ARG A 58 -40.59 17.04 34.55
C ARG A 58 -41.58 16.61 33.47
N LEU A 59 -41.99 15.34 33.45
CA LEU A 59 -43.08 14.89 32.58
C LEU A 59 -44.38 15.59 32.92
N ASN A 60 -44.67 15.74 34.22
CA ASN A 60 -45.85 16.49 34.71
C ASN A 60 -45.75 18.00 34.37
N GLU A 61 -44.56 18.55 34.34
CA GLU A 61 -44.35 19.94 33.91
C GLU A 61 -44.57 20.09 32.39
N LEU A 62 -44.11 19.16 31.56
CA LEU A 62 -44.42 19.12 30.13
C LEU A 62 -45.89 18.90 29.83
N LEU A 63 -46.61 18.07 30.62
CA LEU A 63 -48.04 17.89 30.51
C LEU A 63 -48.80 19.15 30.95
N ARG A 64 -48.31 19.87 31.96
CA ARG A 64 -48.87 21.20 32.33
C ARG A 64 -48.71 22.23 31.22
N TYR A 65 -47.53 22.28 30.57
CA TYR A 65 -47.33 23.16 29.40
C TYR A 65 -48.26 22.79 28.24
N GLN A 66 -48.51 21.50 28.02
CA GLN A 66 -49.44 21.03 27.00
C GLN A 66 -50.87 21.49 27.32
N GLN A 67 -51.32 21.41 28.59
CA GLN A 67 -52.62 21.90 29.03
C GLN A 67 -52.76 23.42 28.90
N THR A 68 -51.70 24.17 29.26
CA THR A 68 -51.67 25.62 29.08
C THR A 68 -51.77 26.05 27.62
N LEU A 69 -51.13 25.30 26.72
CA LEU A 69 -51.22 25.53 25.27
C LEU A 69 -52.62 25.23 24.70
N GLU A 70 -53.33 24.21 25.23
CA GLU A 70 -54.72 23.91 24.87
C GLU A 70 -55.70 24.96 25.38
N GLU A 71 -55.48 25.47 26.59
CA GLU A 71 -56.28 26.58 27.13
C GLU A 71 -56.06 27.89 26.37
N LEU A 72 -54.82 28.18 25.92
CA LEU A 72 -54.51 29.33 25.06
C LEU A 72 -55.15 29.22 23.69
N LYS A 73 -55.19 27.99 23.12
CA LYS A 73 -55.87 27.70 21.87
C LYS A 73 -57.38 27.99 21.95
N ASN A 74 -58.03 27.62 23.06
CA ASN A 74 -59.50 27.83 23.30
C ASN A 74 -59.80 29.26 23.62
N LYS A 75 -58.94 30.05 24.24
CA LYS A 75 -59.12 31.48 24.50
C LYS A 75 -58.86 32.37 23.28
N GLY A 76 -57.98 31.90 22.33
CA GLY A 76 -57.62 32.67 21.13
C GLY A 76 -58.76 32.85 20.12
N GLU A 77 -59.82 32.02 20.21
CA GLU A 77 -61.00 32.13 19.34
C GLU A 77 -62.02 33.20 19.83
N LEU A 78 -61.86 33.75 21.06
CA LEU A 78 -62.85 34.59 21.71
C LEU A 78 -62.50 36.06 21.98
N VAL A 79 -61.24 36.56 21.75
CA VAL A 79 -60.86 37.90 22.20
C VAL A 79 -60.05 38.71 21.20
N LEU A 80 -60.42 39.96 21.04
CA LEU A 80 -59.91 41.09 20.27
C LEU A 80 -58.35 41.27 20.33
N ASN A 81 -57.82 41.88 19.32
CA ASN A 81 -56.40 42.12 18.94
C ASN A 81 -55.33 42.37 20.04
N THR A 82 -55.71 42.87 21.23
CA THR A 82 -54.79 43.15 22.35
C THR A 82 -54.45 41.92 23.14
N ASP A 83 -55.36 40.99 23.31
CA ASP A 83 -55.14 39.74 24.04
C ASP A 83 -54.40 38.73 23.15
N LEU A 84 -54.56 38.82 21.81
CA LEU A 84 -53.83 37.99 20.85
C LEU A 84 -52.31 38.27 20.88
N ASN A 85 -51.90 39.53 20.91
CA ASN A 85 -50.51 39.95 21.01
C ASN A 85 -49.87 39.55 22.36
N ASN A 86 -50.62 39.59 23.44
CA ASN A 86 -50.13 39.14 24.75
C ASN A 86 -50.00 37.61 24.79
N ALA A 87 -51.01 36.90 24.25
CA ALA A 87 -50.96 35.42 24.12
C ALA A 87 -49.83 34.94 23.18
N GLU A 88 -49.59 35.64 22.08
CA GLU A 88 -48.46 35.34 21.15
C GLU A 88 -47.11 35.53 21.85
N LYS A 89 -46.98 36.59 22.68
CA LYS A 89 -45.77 36.85 23.44
C LYS A 89 -45.53 35.81 24.54
N GLU A 90 -46.61 35.42 25.25
CA GLU A 90 -46.58 34.35 26.24
C GLU A 90 -46.29 32.99 25.59
N LEU A 91 -46.88 32.69 24.43
CA LEU A 91 -46.62 31.48 23.65
C LEU A 91 -45.17 31.43 23.21
N SER A 92 -44.64 32.55 22.70
CA SER A 92 -43.21 32.65 22.29
C SER A 92 -42.25 32.41 23.47
N ASN A 93 -42.55 32.99 24.64
CA ASN A 93 -41.76 32.76 25.85
C ASN A 93 -41.84 31.31 26.32
N ASN A 94 -43.02 30.71 26.35
CA ASN A 94 -43.22 29.32 26.75
C ASN A 94 -42.56 28.35 25.75
N MET A 95 -42.61 28.65 24.43
CA MET A 95 -41.87 27.89 23.42
C MET A 95 -40.35 27.97 23.61
N ASN A 96 -39.83 29.15 23.98
CA ASN A 96 -38.41 29.30 24.27
C ASN A 96 -37.98 28.53 25.52
N GLU A 97 -38.79 28.61 26.60
CA GLU A 97 -38.55 27.81 27.80
C GLU A 97 -38.62 26.29 27.53
N LEU A 98 -39.56 25.86 26.70
CA LEU A 98 -39.67 24.47 26.28
C LEU A 98 -38.43 24.01 25.50
N LYS A 99 -37.96 24.84 24.56
CA LYS A 99 -36.73 24.56 23.81
C LYS A 99 -35.50 24.44 24.72
N VAL A 100 -35.35 25.38 25.66
CA VAL A 100 -34.24 25.37 26.64
C VAL A 100 -34.32 24.13 27.54
N THR A 101 -35.52 23.74 27.96
CA THR A 101 -35.71 22.58 28.82
C THR A 101 -35.46 21.27 28.07
N ALA A 102 -35.93 21.16 26.83
CA ALA A 102 -35.67 20.03 25.97
C ALA A 102 -34.15 19.86 25.69
N TYR A 103 -33.47 20.98 25.45
CA TYR A 103 -32.00 20.98 25.27
C TYR A 103 -31.26 20.49 26.55
N LYS A 104 -31.64 21.03 27.72
CA LYS A 104 -31.06 20.60 29.01
C LYS A 104 -31.26 19.09 29.23
N LEU A 105 -32.43 18.58 28.92
CA LEU A 105 -32.74 17.15 29.04
C LEU A 105 -31.84 16.31 28.10
N GLN A 106 -31.67 16.76 26.87
CA GLN A 106 -30.81 16.07 25.89
C GLN A 106 -29.37 16.03 26.36
N VAL A 107 -28.84 17.13 26.89
CA VAL A 107 -27.46 17.17 27.44
C VAL A 107 -27.32 16.22 28.63
N LEU A 108 -28.27 16.20 29.55
CA LEU A 108 -28.24 15.31 30.72
C LEU A 108 -28.28 13.83 30.33
N LEU A 109 -29.07 13.46 29.32
CA LEU A 109 -29.13 12.10 28.81
C LEU A 109 -27.79 11.68 28.17
N ARG A 110 -27.13 12.60 27.45
CA ARG A 110 -25.79 12.37 26.89
C ARG A 110 -24.75 12.18 27.99
N VAL A 111 -24.73 13.05 29.00
CA VAL A 111 -23.84 12.91 30.16
C VAL A 111 -24.05 11.57 30.87
N GLN A 112 -25.30 11.17 31.10
CA GLN A 112 -25.61 9.87 31.68
C GLN A 112 -25.10 8.71 30.86
N SER A 113 -25.22 8.79 29.52
CA SER A 113 -24.70 7.77 28.62
C SER A 113 -23.16 7.69 28.65
N ILE A 114 -22.48 8.84 28.69
CA ILE A 114 -21.03 8.92 28.83
C ILE A 114 -20.57 8.26 30.14
N LEU A 115 -21.19 8.60 31.27
CA LEU A 115 -20.84 8.02 32.57
C LEU A 115 -21.00 6.50 32.58
N LYS A 116 -22.13 6.00 32.06
CA LYS A 116 -22.34 4.53 31.94
C LYS A 116 -21.32 3.82 31.11
N LEU A 117 -20.90 4.44 30.00
CA LEU A 117 -19.86 3.87 29.13
C LEU A 117 -18.49 3.91 29.83
N LEU A 118 -18.19 4.96 30.60
CA LEU A 118 -16.95 5.05 31.40
C LEU A 118 -16.92 4.00 32.52
N ASP A 119 -18.04 3.78 33.23
CA ASP A 119 -18.15 2.73 34.23
C ASP A 119 -17.94 1.34 33.60
N LYS A 120 -18.60 1.08 32.45
CA LYS A 120 -18.43 -0.16 31.69
C LYS A 120 -16.97 -0.34 31.24
N PHE A 121 -16.34 0.73 30.74
CA PHE A 121 -14.93 0.72 30.34
C PHE A 121 -14.02 0.31 31.50
N ASN A 122 -14.23 0.88 32.71
CA ASN A 122 -13.41 0.56 33.87
C ASN A 122 -13.61 -0.92 34.31
N ASP A 123 -14.84 -1.43 34.27
CA ASP A 123 -15.15 -2.83 34.57
C ASP A 123 -14.51 -3.80 33.56
N ASP A 124 -14.62 -3.49 32.26
CA ASP A 124 -14.03 -4.27 31.18
C ASP A 124 -12.49 -4.23 31.23
N LEU A 125 -11.89 -3.08 31.54
CA LEU A 125 -10.46 -2.92 31.71
C LEU A 125 -9.92 -3.75 32.90
N GLY A 126 -10.66 -3.76 34.00
CA GLY A 126 -10.35 -4.59 35.18
C GLY A 126 -10.42 -6.09 34.91
N ARG A 127 -11.20 -6.50 33.91
CA ARG A 127 -11.33 -7.91 33.46
C ARG A 127 -10.47 -8.27 32.27
N LEU A 128 -9.62 -7.36 31.79
CA LEU A 128 -8.75 -7.51 30.62
C LEU A 128 -9.52 -7.75 29.29
N HIS A 129 -10.76 -7.27 29.20
CA HIS A 129 -11.60 -7.34 28.00
C HIS A 129 -11.32 -6.15 27.07
N TYR A 130 -10.13 -6.11 26.46
CA TYR A 130 -9.64 -4.95 25.69
C TYR A 130 -10.51 -4.58 24.48
N VAL A 131 -11.10 -5.56 23.79
CA VAL A 131 -12.00 -5.32 22.66
C VAL A 131 -13.23 -4.52 23.10
N ASN A 132 -13.81 -4.86 24.28
CA ASN A 132 -14.95 -4.14 24.83
C ASN A 132 -14.56 -2.71 25.24
N CYS A 133 -13.35 -2.52 25.77
CA CYS A 133 -12.80 -1.20 26.09
C CYS A 133 -12.70 -0.33 24.84
N VAL A 134 -12.18 -0.86 23.73
CA VAL A 134 -12.10 -0.14 22.45
C VAL A 134 -13.50 0.24 21.95
N HIS A 135 -14.47 -0.68 22.00
CA HIS A 135 -15.85 -0.37 21.61
C HIS A 135 -16.47 0.72 22.47
N SER A 136 -16.18 0.72 23.80
CA SER A 136 -16.65 1.76 24.71
C SER A 136 -16.04 3.13 24.39
N ILE A 137 -14.72 3.20 24.09
CA ILE A 137 -14.05 4.44 23.66
C ILE A 137 -14.60 4.94 22.32
N LYS A 138 -14.80 4.06 21.32
CA LYS A 138 -15.42 4.45 20.04
C LYS A 138 -16.82 5.03 20.21
N ALA A 139 -17.63 4.38 21.05
CA ALA A 139 -18.97 4.87 21.35
C ALA A 139 -18.93 6.24 22.06
N LEU A 140 -17.98 6.44 22.98
CA LEU A 140 -17.75 7.72 23.67
C LEU A 140 -17.32 8.81 22.67
N ASN A 141 -16.36 8.55 21.81
CA ASN A 141 -15.92 9.51 20.79
C ASN A 141 -17.06 9.89 19.83
N GLY A 142 -17.86 8.91 19.38
CA GLY A 142 -19.04 9.16 18.56
C GLY A 142 -20.06 10.08 19.22
N ILE A 143 -20.30 9.95 20.56
CA ILE A 143 -21.17 10.86 21.30
C ILE A 143 -20.63 12.29 21.29
N PHE A 144 -19.29 12.48 21.39
CA PHE A 144 -18.67 13.80 21.36
C PHE A 144 -18.64 14.44 19.97
N GLU A 145 -18.51 13.64 18.90
CA GLU A 145 -18.58 14.12 17.50
C GLU A 145 -19.97 14.69 17.15
N ASP A 146 -21.02 14.13 17.75
CA ASP A 146 -22.41 14.58 17.56
C ASP A 146 -22.76 15.89 18.31
N ILE A 147 -21.85 16.43 19.13
CA ILE A 147 -22.10 17.67 19.89
C ILE A 147 -21.48 18.84 19.12
N PRO A 148 -22.29 19.88 18.75
CA PRO A 148 -21.74 21.07 18.10
C PRO A 148 -20.70 21.77 18.98
N THR A 149 -19.60 22.19 18.37
CA THR A 149 -18.44 22.77 19.08
C THR A 149 -18.74 24.05 19.84
N ASP A 150 -19.75 24.81 19.42
CA ASP A 150 -20.15 26.09 20.03
C ASP A 150 -20.97 25.92 21.33
N GLU A 151 -21.38 24.71 21.66
CA GLU A 151 -22.28 24.40 22.79
C GLU A 151 -21.59 23.60 23.89
N TYR A 152 -20.26 23.55 23.95
CA TYR A 152 -19.54 22.82 24.99
C TYR A 152 -19.65 23.52 26.35
N LEU A 153 -20.42 22.91 27.23
CA LEU A 153 -20.42 23.24 28.64
C LEU A 153 -19.10 22.76 29.28
N GLU A 154 -18.56 23.48 30.25
CA GLU A 154 -17.32 23.14 30.96
C GLU A 154 -17.28 21.68 31.46
N ALA A 155 -18.45 21.14 31.88
CA ALA A 155 -18.61 19.75 32.27
C ALA A 155 -18.37 18.77 31.13
N LEU A 156 -18.74 19.10 29.90
CA LEU A 156 -18.45 18.25 28.71
C LEU A 156 -16.99 18.28 28.34
N TYR A 157 -16.31 19.42 28.49
CA TYR A 157 -14.86 19.50 28.32
C TYR A 157 -14.11 18.61 29.31
N THR A 158 -14.52 18.64 30.58
CA THR A 158 -13.94 17.81 31.63
C THR A 158 -14.15 16.32 31.33
N LEU A 159 -15.36 15.94 30.88
CA LEU A 159 -15.65 14.56 30.48
C LEU A 159 -14.86 14.13 29.23
N LYS A 160 -14.70 15.02 28.24
CA LYS A 160 -13.87 14.74 27.07
C LYS A 160 -12.41 14.52 27.44
N GLY A 161 -11.89 15.34 28.37
CA GLY A 161 -10.56 15.13 28.96
C GLY A 161 -10.44 13.76 29.64
N ALA A 162 -11.43 13.40 30.48
CA ALA A 162 -11.45 12.10 31.15
C ALA A 162 -11.50 10.92 30.17
N VAL A 163 -12.21 11.05 29.04
CA VAL A 163 -12.22 10.03 27.98
C VAL A 163 -10.87 9.93 27.29
N ALA A 164 -10.23 11.07 26.99
CA ALA A 164 -8.87 11.08 26.42
C ALA A 164 -7.84 10.42 27.36
N ASP A 165 -7.93 10.67 28.66
CA ASP A 165 -7.09 10.01 29.67
C ASP A 165 -7.32 8.50 29.69
N LYS A 166 -8.58 8.05 29.60
CA LYS A 166 -8.91 6.61 29.53
C LYS A 166 -8.41 5.96 28.25
N GLN A 167 -8.48 6.68 27.13
CA GLN A 167 -7.92 6.24 25.87
C GLN A 167 -6.39 6.06 25.96
N ASN A 168 -5.69 7.02 26.54
CA ASN A 168 -4.25 6.94 26.76
C ASN A 168 -3.87 5.76 27.68
N ILE A 169 -4.60 5.56 28.77
CA ILE A 169 -4.41 4.40 29.67
C ILE A 169 -4.60 3.08 28.90
N LEU A 170 -5.62 2.98 28.03
CA LEU A 170 -5.85 1.78 27.24
C LEU A 170 -4.70 1.55 26.26
N ILE A 171 -4.23 2.60 25.57
CA ILE A 171 -3.10 2.51 24.61
C ILE A 171 -1.84 2.05 25.34
N GLU A 172 -1.47 2.69 26.46
CA GLU A 172 -0.30 2.32 27.26
C GLU A 172 -0.40 0.86 27.76
N ARG A 173 -1.59 0.45 28.21
CA ARG A 173 -1.80 -0.91 28.68
C ARG A 173 -1.65 -1.93 27.55
N LEU A 174 -2.26 -1.67 26.39
CA LEU A 174 -2.12 -2.53 25.21
C LEU A 174 -0.66 -2.61 24.72
N GLN A 175 0.08 -1.51 24.74
CA GLN A 175 1.50 -1.48 24.36
C GLN A 175 2.35 -2.31 25.32
N THR A 176 2.11 -2.17 26.63
CA THR A 176 2.84 -2.93 27.66
C THR A 176 2.57 -4.42 27.54
N GLU A 177 1.30 -4.79 27.53
CA GLU A 177 0.89 -6.21 27.40
C GLU A 177 1.35 -6.84 26.08
N PHE A 178 1.35 -6.08 24.98
CA PHE A 178 1.89 -6.54 23.70
C PHE A 178 3.40 -6.80 23.79
N SER A 179 4.15 -5.87 24.40
CA SER A 179 5.60 -5.99 24.58
C SER A 179 5.99 -7.11 25.53
N ASP A 180 5.17 -7.41 26.55
CA ASP A 180 5.40 -8.53 27.48
C ASP A 180 5.22 -9.90 26.80
N ASN A 181 4.43 -9.95 25.71
CA ASN A 181 4.16 -11.18 24.97
C ASN A 181 5.07 -11.36 23.73
N ILE A 182 5.62 -10.27 23.19
CA ILE A 182 6.54 -10.30 22.05
C ILE A 182 7.73 -9.39 22.35
N ASP A 183 8.90 -10.01 22.45
CA ASP A 183 10.14 -9.31 22.72
C ASP A 183 11.17 -9.59 21.63
N LEU A 184 11.79 -8.53 21.14
CA LEU A 184 12.88 -8.60 20.18
C LEU A 184 14.09 -7.88 20.79
N GLN A 185 15.08 -8.65 21.16
CA GLN A 185 16.31 -8.20 21.81
C GLN A 185 17.49 -8.35 20.85
N HIS A 186 18.29 -7.31 20.79
CA HIS A 186 19.55 -7.32 20.06
C HIS A 186 20.71 -7.17 21.07
N GLU A 187 21.47 -8.25 21.25
CA GLU A 187 22.63 -8.26 22.16
C GLU A 187 23.91 -8.64 21.39
N ASN A 188 24.85 -7.70 21.30
CA ASN A 188 26.15 -7.85 20.64
C ASN A 188 26.06 -8.30 19.18
N SER A 189 26.10 -9.62 18.91
CA SER A 189 26.01 -10.22 17.57
C SER A 189 24.85 -11.20 17.44
N THR A 190 23.97 -11.23 18.43
CA THR A 190 22.79 -12.11 18.43
C THR A 190 21.51 -11.30 18.51
N THR A 191 20.57 -11.64 17.65
CA THR A 191 19.21 -11.10 17.70
C THR A 191 18.27 -12.22 18.12
N THR A 192 17.47 -11.99 19.14
CA THR A 192 16.51 -12.98 19.65
C THR A 192 15.10 -12.44 19.58
N LEU A 193 14.26 -13.10 18.79
CA LEU A 193 12.81 -12.88 18.76
C LEU A 193 12.15 -13.90 19.68
N ARG A 194 11.39 -13.44 20.67
CA ARG A 194 10.64 -14.28 21.61
C ARG A 194 9.15 -13.99 21.47
N ILE A 195 8.36 -15.02 21.29
CA ILE A 195 6.90 -14.93 21.18
C ILE A 195 6.30 -15.91 22.20
N ARG A 196 5.37 -15.42 23.01
CA ARG A 196 4.68 -16.24 23.99
C ARG A 196 3.72 -17.21 23.28
N LYS A 197 3.84 -18.50 23.60
CA LYS A 197 3.02 -19.56 23.01
C LYS A 197 1.56 -19.38 23.41
N GLU A 198 0.67 -19.78 22.52
CA GLU A 198 -0.81 -19.74 22.60
C GLU A 198 -1.38 -19.04 23.83
N ASN A 199 -1.79 -17.78 23.67
CA ASN A 199 -2.38 -17.01 24.74
C ASN A 199 -3.67 -16.35 24.24
N GLU A 200 -4.81 -16.71 24.85
CA GLU A 200 -6.08 -16.02 24.62
C GLU A 200 -5.98 -14.51 24.93
N GLU A 201 -5.07 -14.12 25.83
CA GLU A 201 -4.80 -12.71 26.11
C GLU A 201 -4.22 -12.00 24.87
N MET A 202 -3.24 -12.62 24.19
CA MET A 202 -2.66 -12.07 22.98
C MET A 202 -3.67 -11.92 21.85
N LYS A 203 -4.56 -12.88 21.69
CA LYS A 203 -5.66 -12.79 20.73
C LYS A 203 -6.57 -11.61 21.03
N ASN A 204 -6.93 -11.38 22.29
CA ASN A 204 -7.71 -10.24 22.72
C ASN A 204 -6.98 -8.92 22.49
N ILE A 205 -5.66 -8.86 22.75
CA ILE A 205 -4.83 -7.68 22.51
C ILE A 205 -4.81 -7.35 21.00
N ILE A 206 -4.47 -8.31 20.14
CA ILE A 206 -4.38 -8.09 18.70
C ILE A 206 -5.74 -7.72 18.08
N SER A 207 -6.82 -8.37 18.53
CA SER A 207 -8.17 -8.01 18.11
C SER A 207 -8.53 -6.58 18.54
N ALA A 208 -8.12 -6.15 19.72
CA ALA A 208 -8.34 -4.80 20.22
C ALA A 208 -7.52 -3.78 19.43
N LEU A 209 -6.25 -4.07 19.11
CA LEU A 209 -5.40 -3.25 18.26
C LEU A 209 -6.02 -3.05 16.87
N GLY A 210 -6.56 -4.12 16.28
CA GLY A 210 -7.23 -4.07 14.98
C GLY A 210 -8.55 -3.29 14.96
N CYS A 211 -9.22 -3.22 16.10
CA CYS A 211 -10.45 -2.45 16.21
C CYS A 211 -10.24 -0.93 16.22
N TYR A 212 -9.03 -0.42 16.52
CA TYR A 212 -8.79 1.01 16.70
C TYR A 212 -7.48 1.43 16.05
N SER A 213 -7.57 2.26 14.99
CA SER A 213 -6.40 2.66 14.18
C SER A 213 -5.29 3.35 14.98
N GLU A 214 -5.65 4.10 16.02
CA GLU A 214 -4.70 4.78 16.90
C GLU A 214 -3.91 3.80 17.81
N CYS A 215 -4.38 2.57 17.94
CA CYS A 215 -3.73 1.52 18.72
C CYS A 215 -2.77 0.64 17.89
N LEU A 216 -2.64 0.85 16.58
CA LEU A 216 -1.84 0.00 15.68
C LEU A 216 -0.32 0.24 15.78
N GLU A 217 0.12 1.29 16.48
CA GLU A 217 1.54 1.63 16.64
C GLU A 217 2.42 0.46 17.15
N PRO A 218 1.99 -0.41 18.09
CA PRO A 218 2.78 -1.57 18.49
C PRO A 218 3.07 -2.55 17.33
N LEU A 219 2.11 -2.74 16.42
CA LEU A 219 2.28 -3.60 15.24
C LEU A 219 3.23 -2.96 14.22
N HIS A 220 3.13 -1.66 13.99
CA HIS A 220 4.08 -0.93 13.13
C HIS A 220 5.49 -0.93 13.73
N CYS A 221 5.61 -0.78 15.05
CA CYS A 221 6.89 -0.87 15.74
C CYS A 221 7.51 -2.28 15.60
N LEU A 222 6.69 -3.33 15.75
CA LEU A 222 7.14 -4.70 15.51
C LEU A 222 7.53 -4.92 14.05
N ALA A 223 6.75 -4.44 13.08
CA ALA A 223 7.07 -4.52 11.65
C ALA A 223 8.44 -3.89 11.35
N ARG A 224 8.69 -2.70 11.89
CA ARG A 224 9.97 -2.01 11.73
C ARG A 224 11.14 -2.77 12.33
N LYS A 225 10.97 -3.29 13.56
CA LYS A 225 12.00 -4.10 14.21
C LYS A 225 12.27 -5.41 13.47
N LEU A 226 11.21 -6.12 13.00
CA LEU A 226 11.38 -7.31 12.17
C LEU A 226 12.13 -6.99 10.88
N TRP A 227 11.83 -5.86 10.26
CA TRP A 227 12.50 -5.39 9.06
C TRP A 227 13.98 -5.09 9.31
N GLU A 228 14.29 -4.27 10.31
CA GLU A 228 15.65 -3.78 10.61
C GLU A 228 16.55 -4.87 11.21
N ASP A 229 16.01 -5.66 12.16
CA ASP A 229 16.82 -6.57 12.98
C ASP A 229 16.78 -8.03 12.49
N ILE A 230 15.85 -8.39 11.60
CA ILE A 230 15.71 -9.77 11.09
C ILE A 230 15.85 -9.84 9.57
N PHE A 231 14.96 -9.18 8.80
CA PHE A 231 14.93 -9.35 7.34
C PHE A 231 16.14 -8.73 6.63
N ILE A 232 16.54 -7.51 7.00
CA ILE A 232 17.75 -6.87 6.44
C ILE A 232 19.01 -7.68 6.73
N PRO A 233 19.29 -8.11 7.97
CA PRO A 233 20.48 -8.91 8.27
C PRO A 233 20.47 -10.26 7.56
N ILE A 234 19.33 -10.96 7.46
CA ILE A 234 19.25 -12.26 6.75
C ILE A 234 19.69 -12.15 5.30
N VAL A 235 19.32 -11.06 4.62
CA VAL A 235 19.69 -10.89 3.20
C VAL A 235 21.13 -10.41 3.03
N ASN A 236 21.66 -9.65 3.98
CA ASN A 236 22.96 -8.98 3.84
C ASN A 236 24.12 -9.70 4.55
N GLU A 237 23.84 -10.52 5.55
CA GLU A 237 24.86 -11.14 6.41
C GLU A 237 24.73 -12.66 6.42
N ASN A 238 25.83 -13.35 6.73
CA ASN A 238 25.80 -14.78 6.94
C ASN A 238 25.35 -15.09 8.37
N LEU A 239 24.09 -15.51 8.50
CA LEU A 239 23.45 -15.80 9.78
C LEU A 239 23.18 -17.28 9.93
N ILE A 240 23.33 -17.77 11.18
CA ILE A 240 22.77 -19.06 11.61
C ILE A 240 21.52 -18.78 12.45
N LEU A 241 20.45 -19.47 12.11
CA LEU A 241 19.17 -19.40 12.82
C LEU A 241 18.99 -20.66 13.66
N GLU A 242 18.64 -20.49 14.94
CA GLU A 242 18.31 -21.56 15.86
C GLU A 242 16.93 -21.29 16.46
N GLU A 243 16.02 -22.26 16.32
CA GLU A 243 14.74 -22.26 17.04
C GLU A 243 14.97 -22.86 18.44
N LYS A 244 14.56 -22.15 19.48
CA LYS A 244 14.57 -22.62 20.88
C LYS A 244 13.15 -22.53 21.42
N GLU A 245 12.70 -23.60 22.04
CA GLU A 245 11.40 -23.66 22.65
C GLU A 245 11.51 -23.86 24.16
N ASP A 246 10.94 -22.93 24.92
CA ASP A 246 10.69 -23.06 26.33
C ASP A 246 9.20 -23.39 26.57
N ASP A 247 8.83 -23.71 27.81
CA ASP A 247 7.43 -24.03 28.16
C ASP A 247 6.47 -22.88 27.85
N MET A 248 6.93 -21.63 27.96
CA MET A 248 6.10 -20.43 27.82
C MET A 248 6.39 -19.63 26.54
N PHE A 249 7.60 -19.70 25.99
CA PHE A 249 8.01 -18.90 24.85
C PHE A 249 8.60 -19.76 23.73
N ALA A 250 8.27 -19.40 22.49
CA ALA A 250 9.02 -19.80 21.33
C ALA A 250 10.05 -18.70 21.01
N SER A 251 11.30 -19.08 20.79
CA SER A 251 12.39 -18.13 20.57
C SER A 251 13.12 -18.46 19.27
N LEU A 252 13.35 -17.46 18.43
CA LEU A 252 14.18 -17.55 17.26
C LEU A 252 15.45 -16.72 17.50
N VAL A 253 16.60 -17.41 17.49
CA VAL A 253 17.90 -16.79 17.72
C VAL A 253 18.66 -16.69 16.41
N LEU A 254 19.10 -15.50 16.06
CA LEU A 254 19.91 -15.19 14.89
C LEU A 254 21.33 -14.86 15.37
N CYS A 255 22.32 -15.63 14.90
CA CYS A 255 23.74 -15.41 15.24
C CYS A 255 24.49 -15.01 13.99
N SER A 256 25.13 -13.83 13.99
CA SER A 256 25.98 -13.38 12.89
C SER A 256 27.32 -14.09 12.92
N GLN A 257 27.69 -14.78 11.81
CA GLN A 257 28.99 -15.44 11.66
C GLN A 257 30.01 -14.55 10.96
N SER A 258 29.59 -13.89 9.89
CA SER A 258 30.45 -12.98 9.14
C SER A 258 29.59 -11.95 8.40
N LYS A 259 30.17 -10.76 8.16
CA LYS A 259 29.52 -9.70 7.35
C LYS A 259 29.76 -9.91 5.84
N GLU A 260 30.18 -11.10 5.43
CA GLU A 260 30.36 -11.43 4.02
C GLU A 260 29.02 -11.75 3.37
N LYS A 261 28.90 -11.40 2.09
CA LYS A 261 27.73 -11.72 1.28
C LYS A 261 27.47 -13.22 1.22
N THR A 262 26.25 -13.59 1.48
CA THR A 262 25.80 -14.98 1.59
C THR A 262 25.23 -15.48 0.26
N ASN A 263 25.30 -16.79 0.04
CA ASN A 263 24.68 -17.44 -1.10
C ASN A 263 23.14 -17.36 -0.99
N TYR A 264 22.45 -17.15 -2.11
CA TYR A 264 20.99 -17.12 -2.20
C TYR A 264 20.31 -18.31 -1.51
N SER A 265 20.90 -19.50 -1.60
CA SER A 265 20.34 -20.72 -0.99
C SER A 265 20.26 -20.65 0.54
N ILE A 266 21.26 -20.05 1.19
CA ILE A 266 21.30 -19.87 2.65
C ILE A 266 20.28 -18.78 3.04
N VAL A 267 20.24 -17.67 2.29
CA VAL A 267 19.28 -16.60 2.51
C VAL A 267 17.84 -17.12 2.41
N PHE A 268 17.53 -17.89 1.37
CA PHE A 268 16.19 -18.44 1.16
C PHE A 268 15.79 -19.43 2.25
N ASN A 269 16.73 -20.30 2.66
CA ASN A 269 16.49 -21.23 3.78
C ASN A 269 16.24 -20.46 5.10
N ASN A 270 17.03 -19.42 5.38
CA ASN A 270 16.86 -18.61 6.57
C ASN A 270 15.52 -17.85 6.57
N LEU A 271 15.14 -17.28 5.42
CA LEU A 271 13.82 -16.66 5.26
C LEU A 271 12.70 -17.66 5.48
N GLU A 272 12.80 -18.89 4.94
CA GLU A 272 11.80 -19.94 5.12
C GLU A 272 11.64 -20.33 6.59
N ILE A 273 12.75 -20.43 7.35
CA ILE A 273 12.73 -20.69 8.81
C ILE A 273 11.98 -19.57 9.53
N VAL A 274 12.31 -18.30 9.26
CA VAL A 274 11.61 -17.14 9.89
C VAL A 274 10.13 -17.14 9.56
N LEU A 275 9.78 -17.34 8.28
CA LEU A 275 8.39 -17.37 7.83
C LEU A 275 7.61 -18.49 8.51
N LYS A 276 8.21 -19.66 8.64
CA LYS A 276 7.61 -20.79 9.35
C LYS A 276 7.42 -20.46 10.82
N PHE A 277 8.45 -19.92 11.48
CA PHE A 277 8.39 -19.53 12.88
C PHE A 277 7.26 -18.51 13.14
N LEU A 278 7.18 -17.46 12.32
CA LEU A 278 6.12 -16.45 12.42
C LEU A 278 4.73 -17.03 12.13
N THR A 279 4.62 -17.88 11.11
CA THR A 279 3.33 -18.52 10.77
C THR A 279 2.84 -19.46 11.87
N VAL A 280 3.73 -20.14 12.61
CA VAL A 280 3.34 -21.05 13.71
C VAL A 280 2.99 -20.26 14.96
N ASN A 281 3.78 -19.24 15.31
CA ASN A 281 3.71 -18.60 16.63
C ASN A 281 2.94 -17.27 16.63
N PHE A 282 2.62 -16.71 15.43
CA PHE A 282 1.98 -15.40 15.32
C PHE A 282 0.76 -15.40 14.37
N THR A 283 -0.11 -16.41 14.51
CA THR A 283 -1.32 -16.55 13.69
C THR A 283 -2.53 -15.92 14.38
N TYR A 284 -2.61 -14.60 14.38
CA TYR A 284 -3.71 -13.84 14.95
C TYR A 284 -4.46 -13.06 13.88
N ASN A 285 -5.79 -12.96 14.04
CA ASN A 285 -6.63 -12.16 13.16
C ASN A 285 -6.83 -10.76 13.76
N ILE A 286 -6.54 -9.72 13.00
CA ILE A 286 -6.84 -8.33 13.35
C ILE A 286 -8.31 -8.01 13.08
N SER A 287 -8.84 -8.56 11.96
CA SER A 287 -10.23 -8.41 11.57
C SER A 287 -10.73 -9.70 10.93
N GLU A 288 -12.02 -9.76 10.57
CA GLU A 288 -12.59 -10.92 9.84
C GLU A 288 -11.86 -11.27 8.54
N SER A 289 -11.20 -10.28 7.90
CA SER A 289 -10.57 -10.42 6.59
C SER A 289 -9.04 -10.31 6.59
N LYS A 290 -8.41 -9.86 7.69
CA LYS A 290 -6.95 -9.59 7.73
C LYS A 290 -6.27 -10.23 8.92
N THR A 291 -5.11 -10.84 8.67
CA THR A 291 -4.23 -11.38 9.73
C THR A 291 -3.23 -10.32 10.21
N ALA A 292 -2.69 -10.53 11.40
CA ALA A 292 -1.64 -9.66 11.95
C ALA A 292 -0.36 -9.71 11.09
N LEU A 293 -0.03 -10.87 10.52
CA LEU A 293 1.11 -11.01 9.62
C LEU A 293 0.92 -10.26 8.30
N GLU A 294 -0.29 -10.25 7.74
CA GLU A 294 -0.61 -9.47 6.55
C GLU A 294 -0.47 -7.97 6.80
N TYR A 295 -0.87 -7.52 8.00
CA TYR A 295 -0.75 -6.12 8.38
C TYR A 295 0.72 -5.70 8.54
N ILE A 296 1.50 -6.50 9.27
CA ILE A 296 2.95 -6.29 9.48
C ILE A 296 3.70 -6.38 8.14
N GLY A 297 3.37 -7.37 7.30
CA GLY A 297 3.95 -7.55 5.98
C GLY A 297 3.71 -6.35 5.07
N GLY A 298 2.53 -5.72 5.14
CA GLY A 298 2.17 -4.54 4.37
C GLY A 298 3.10 -3.35 4.56
N ASP A 299 3.80 -3.25 5.69
CA ASP A 299 4.74 -2.16 5.95
C ASP A 299 6.09 -2.33 5.21
N PHE A 300 6.47 -3.56 4.84
CA PHE A 300 7.79 -3.81 4.25
C PHE A 300 7.82 -4.81 3.08
N ASN A 301 6.67 -5.34 2.64
CA ASN A 301 6.61 -6.38 1.59
C ASN A 301 7.31 -5.97 0.29
N ASP A 302 7.06 -4.76 -0.22
CA ASP A 302 7.69 -4.26 -1.45
C ASP A 302 9.19 -4.03 -1.25
N ASN A 303 9.57 -3.49 -0.08
CA ASN A 303 10.97 -3.30 0.28
C ASN A 303 11.71 -4.64 0.40
N LEU A 304 11.06 -5.68 0.93
CA LEU A 304 11.64 -7.03 1.04
C LEU A 304 11.82 -7.66 -0.35
N SER A 305 10.83 -7.52 -1.22
CA SER A 305 10.94 -7.96 -2.62
C SER A 305 12.13 -7.29 -3.31
N GLU A 306 12.22 -5.96 -3.22
CA GLU A 306 13.33 -5.20 -3.81
C GLU A 306 14.70 -5.57 -3.19
N LEU A 307 14.77 -5.75 -1.88
CA LEU A 307 15.99 -6.14 -1.17
C LEU A 307 16.51 -7.51 -1.62
N ILE A 308 15.62 -8.51 -1.73
CA ILE A 308 15.97 -9.86 -2.22
C ILE A 308 16.47 -9.78 -3.65
N VAL A 309 15.76 -9.08 -4.53
CA VAL A 309 16.19 -8.92 -5.93
C VAL A 309 17.55 -8.25 -6.02
N LYS A 310 17.74 -7.13 -5.33
CA LYS A 310 18.93 -6.28 -5.44
C LYS A 310 20.18 -6.91 -4.80
N ASN A 311 20.06 -7.47 -3.61
CA ASN A 311 21.19 -7.89 -2.81
C ASN A 311 21.44 -9.41 -2.85
N CYS A 312 20.46 -10.20 -3.28
CA CYS A 312 20.57 -11.65 -3.36
C CYS A 312 20.54 -12.16 -4.81
N LEU A 313 19.48 -11.87 -5.58
CA LEU A 313 19.29 -12.46 -6.91
C LEU A 313 20.12 -11.79 -8.01
N ARG A 314 20.42 -10.51 -7.90
CA ARG A 314 21.22 -9.79 -8.89
C ARG A 314 22.60 -10.41 -9.10
N ASP A 315 23.22 -10.93 -8.04
CA ASP A 315 24.54 -11.53 -8.10
C ASP A 315 24.51 -12.95 -8.67
N THR A 316 23.34 -13.58 -8.73
CA THR A 316 23.16 -14.91 -9.34
C THR A 316 22.96 -14.85 -10.85
N MET A 317 22.93 -13.65 -11.45
CA MET A 317 22.72 -13.46 -12.88
C MET A 317 23.78 -14.21 -13.71
N PRO A 318 23.36 -15.09 -14.63
CA PRO A 318 24.28 -15.90 -15.41
C PRO A 318 25.21 -15.02 -16.25
N SER A 319 26.46 -15.48 -16.38
CA SER A 319 27.48 -14.80 -17.19
C SER A 319 27.72 -15.53 -18.54
N ASN A 320 27.26 -16.78 -18.66
CA ASN A 320 27.37 -17.59 -19.85
C ASN A 320 26.13 -18.49 -20.05
N VAL A 321 26.04 -19.12 -21.22
CA VAL A 321 24.87 -19.94 -21.61
C VAL A 321 24.75 -21.20 -20.74
N ASP A 322 25.86 -21.77 -20.28
CA ASP A 322 25.85 -22.97 -19.44
C ASP A 322 25.29 -22.67 -18.05
N GLU A 323 25.59 -21.48 -17.51
CA GLU A 323 25.01 -21.00 -16.27
C GLU A 323 23.52 -20.70 -16.44
N LEU A 324 23.11 -20.15 -17.58
CA LEU A 324 21.72 -19.90 -17.90
C LEU A 324 20.89 -21.19 -17.91
N GLN A 325 21.40 -22.27 -18.48
CA GLN A 325 20.72 -23.57 -18.46
C GLN A 325 20.54 -24.12 -17.04
N ARG A 326 21.47 -23.82 -16.13
CA ARG A 326 21.42 -24.25 -14.73
C ARG A 326 20.57 -23.32 -13.87
N TYR A 327 20.15 -22.18 -14.40
CA TYR A 327 19.42 -21.17 -13.66
C TYR A 327 18.02 -21.63 -13.22
N ASN A 328 17.48 -22.68 -13.84
CA ASN A 328 16.21 -23.30 -13.44
C ASN A 328 16.17 -23.70 -11.96
N VAL A 329 17.31 -24.05 -11.36
CA VAL A 329 17.39 -24.35 -9.92
C VAL A 329 17.08 -23.12 -9.06
N ILE A 330 17.48 -21.93 -9.53
CA ILE A 330 17.22 -20.65 -8.86
C ILE A 330 15.75 -20.27 -9.04
N ILE A 331 15.18 -20.50 -10.23
CA ILE A 331 13.75 -20.29 -10.50
C ILE A 331 12.90 -21.14 -9.55
N ASP A 332 13.18 -22.45 -9.46
CA ASP A 332 12.47 -23.36 -8.57
C ASP A 332 12.60 -22.98 -7.09
N ALA A 333 13.79 -22.54 -6.66
CA ALA A 333 14.02 -22.07 -5.30
C ALA A 333 13.25 -20.77 -5.01
N THR A 334 13.23 -19.84 -5.96
CA THR A 334 12.49 -18.57 -5.85
C THR A 334 10.98 -18.79 -5.81
N GLU A 335 10.46 -19.72 -6.62
CA GLU A 335 9.05 -20.10 -6.61
C GLU A 335 8.62 -20.68 -5.26
N LYS A 336 9.47 -21.50 -4.64
CA LYS A 336 9.23 -22.04 -3.30
C LYS A 336 9.19 -20.95 -2.25
N LEU A 337 10.15 -20.00 -2.29
CA LEU A 337 10.18 -18.87 -1.37
C LEU A 337 8.97 -17.97 -1.53
N GLU A 338 8.60 -17.61 -2.77
CA GLU A 338 7.43 -16.76 -3.02
C GLU A 338 6.14 -17.43 -2.55
N LYS A 339 5.98 -18.74 -2.77
CA LYS A 339 4.86 -19.51 -2.21
C LYS A 339 4.85 -19.49 -0.68
N ALA A 340 6.02 -19.55 -0.03
CA ALA A 340 6.11 -19.46 1.42
C ALA A 340 5.74 -18.06 1.93
N LEU A 341 6.16 -16.99 1.25
CA LEU A 341 5.83 -15.60 1.56
C LEU A 341 4.33 -15.32 1.39
N LEU A 342 3.71 -15.84 0.34
CA LEU A 342 2.26 -15.74 0.13
C LEU A 342 1.48 -16.56 1.17
N LYS A 343 1.94 -17.77 1.50
CA LYS A 343 1.30 -18.62 2.52
C LYS A 343 1.37 -18.01 3.91
N SER A 344 2.42 -17.28 4.23
CA SER A 344 2.56 -16.56 5.51
C SER A 344 1.75 -15.27 5.57
N ASN A 345 1.09 -14.87 4.49
CA ASN A 345 0.37 -13.60 4.32
C ASN A 345 1.26 -12.34 4.47
N ILE A 346 2.59 -12.48 4.43
CA ILE A 346 3.52 -11.33 4.41
C ILE A 346 3.50 -10.69 3.02
N PHE A 347 3.48 -11.51 1.94
CA PHE A 347 3.23 -11.02 0.59
C PHE A 347 1.74 -11.11 0.26
N THR A 348 1.27 -10.14 -0.51
CA THR A 348 -0.07 -10.12 -1.10
C THR A 348 0.03 -10.31 -2.60
N THR A 349 -1.09 -10.54 -3.27
CA THR A 349 -1.14 -10.62 -4.74
C THR A 349 -0.78 -9.30 -5.43
N GLN A 350 -0.68 -8.19 -4.69
CA GLN A 350 -0.29 -6.88 -5.19
C GLN A 350 1.20 -6.59 -5.00
N THR A 351 1.90 -7.40 -4.19
CA THR A 351 3.35 -7.26 -3.98
C THR A 351 4.10 -7.59 -5.28
N ALA A 352 5.16 -6.85 -5.56
CA ALA A 352 6.02 -7.10 -6.73
C ALA A 352 6.59 -8.53 -6.67
N SER A 353 6.31 -9.33 -7.70
CA SER A 353 6.71 -10.73 -7.75
C SER A 353 8.23 -10.86 -7.93
N ILE A 354 8.88 -11.57 -7.01
CA ILE A 354 10.29 -11.94 -7.10
C ILE A 354 10.48 -12.96 -8.23
N LEU A 355 9.49 -13.84 -8.42
CA LEU A 355 9.51 -14.86 -9.46
C LEU A 355 9.45 -14.23 -10.86
N GLU A 356 8.73 -13.12 -11.04
CA GLU A 356 8.71 -12.39 -12.31
C GLU A 356 10.10 -11.89 -12.69
N TYR A 357 10.88 -11.37 -11.74
CA TYR A 357 12.26 -10.96 -11.98
C TYR A 357 13.12 -12.12 -12.45
N VAL A 358 13.00 -13.27 -11.80
CA VAL A 358 13.82 -14.46 -12.11
C VAL A 358 13.37 -15.11 -13.43
N ASN A 359 12.08 -15.10 -13.75
CA ASN A 359 11.56 -15.59 -15.03
C ASN A 359 11.99 -14.72 -16.22
N ASN A 360 12.30 -13.45 -15.98
CA ASN A 360 12.82 -12.53 -16.98
C ASN A 360 14.35 -12.60 -17.12
N VAL A 361 15.02 -13.59 -16.49
CA VAL A 361 16.49 -13.72 -16.52
C VAL A 361 17.03 -13.83 -17.93
N ASP A 362 16.33 -14.51 -18.83
CA ASP A 362 16.72 -14.63 -20.24
C ASP A 362 16.86 -13.25 -20.89
N VAL A 363 15.87 -12.39 -20.67
CA VAL A 363 15.86 -11.01 -21.19
C VAL A 363 17.00 -10.20 -20.56
N LEU A 364 17.16 -10.27 -19.24
CA LEU A 364 18.21 -9.55 -18.53
C LEU A 364 19.62 -10.02 -18.92
N PHE A 365 19.79 -11.32 -19.13
CA PHE A 365 21.05 -11.91 -19.64
C PHE A 365 21.36 -11.40 -21.04
N ILE A 366 20.35 -11.41 -21.93
CA ILE A 366 20.48 -10.91 -23.31
C ILE A 366 20.79 -9.43 -23.31
N ASP A 367 20.13 -8.61 -22.49
CA ASP A 367 20.40 -7.16 -22.38
C ASP A 367 21.85 -6.90 -21.93
N LYS A 368 22.33 -7.66 -20.93
CA LYS A 368 23.73 -7.57 -20.47
C LYS A 368 24.70 -7.97 -21.58
N MET A 369 24.39 -9.04 -22.31
CA MET A 369 25.16 -9.49 -23.46
C MET A 369 25.18 -8.43 -24.55
N CYS A 370 24.02 -7.85 -24.90
CA CYS A 370 23.91 -6.77 -25.89
C CYS A 370 24.75 -5.54 -25.51
N ALA A 371 24.72 -5.16 -24.22
CA ALA A 371 25.59 -4.07 -23.73
C ALA A 371 27.06 -4.37 -23.92
N GLY A 372 27.49 -5.60 -23.62
CA GLY A 372 28.89 -6.06 -23.85
C GLY A 372 29.28 -6.02 -25.31
N TYR A 373 28.41 -6.50 -26.20
CA TYR A 373 28.65 -6.44 -27.66
C TYR A 373 28.67 -5.02 -28.19
N SER A 374 27.78 -4.13 -27.69
CA SER A 374 27.78 -2.74 -28.06
C SER A 374 29.06 -1.99 -27.62
N MET A 375 29.61 -2.34 -26.46
CA MET A 375 30.94 -1.85 -26.03
C MET A 375 32.08 -2.34 -26.93
N LYS A 376 32.14 -3.65 -27.22
CA LYS A 376 33.10 -4.21 -28.14
C LYS A 376 33.01 -3.57 -29.52
N ALA A 377 31.80 -3.39 -30.03
CA ALA A 377 31.55 -2.71 -31.30
C ALA A 377 32.13 -1.28 -31.32
N LYS A 378 31.92 -0.51 -30.26
CA LYS A 378 32.48 0.85 -30.13
C LYS A 378 34.02 0.82 -30.09
N GLU A 379 34.64 -0.13 -29.43
CA GLU A 379 36.11 -0.27 -29.44
C GLU A 379 36.63 -0.63 -30.84
N ILE A 380 35.93 -1.50 -31.58
CA ILE A 380 36.24 -1.80 -32.97
C ILE A 380 36.11 -0.55 -33.85
N MET A 381 35.04 0.23 -33.68
CA MET A 381 34.80 1.47 -34.43
C MET A 381 35.89 2.54 -34.23
N LYS A 382 36.57 2.53 -33.08
CA LYS A 382 37.67 3.46 -32.77
C LYS A 382 39.00 3.06 -33.46
N LYS A 383 39.11 1.84 -33.96
CA LYS A 383 40.31 1.37 -34.66
C LYS A 383 40.52 2.18 -35.93
N ASP A 384 41.77 2.20 -36.37
CA ASP A 384 42.20 2.98 -37.53
C ASP A 384 41.51 2.52 -38.83
N LEU A 385 41.06 3.48 -39.65
CA LEU A 385 40.46 3.25 -40.96
C LEU A 385 41.52 2.96 -42.06
N HIS A 386 42.82 3.17 -41.79
CA HIS A 386 43.88 2.95 -42.75
C HIS A 386 44.24 1.46 -42.94
N ASP A 387 43.94 0.62 -41.99
CA ASP A 387 44.16 -0.80 -42.10
C ASP A 387 43.06 -1.42 -42.96
N ILE A 388 43.39 -1.68 -44.22
CA ILE A 388 42.43 -2.11 -45.24
C ILE A 388 42.61 -3.61 -45.57
N THR A 389 41.49 -4.23 -45.95
CA THR A 389 41.42 -5.58 -46.51
C THR A 389 40.61 -5.59 -47.80
N GLU A 390 40.88 -6.53 -48.70
CA GLU A 390 40.10 -6.68 -49.92
C GLU A 390 39.00 -7.73 -49.70
N VAL A 391 37.77 -7.38 -50.04
CA VAL A 391 36.59 -8.24 -49.93
C VAL A 391 35.85 -8.29 -51.26
N GLY A 392 35.05 -9.33 -51.42
CA GLY A 392 34.20 -9.49 -52.61
C GLY A 392 34.86 -10.26 -53.75
N VAL A 393 34.19 -10.31 -54.89
CA VAL A 393 34.60 -11.11 -56.06
C VAL A 393 34.99 -10.16 -57.20
N PRO A 394 36.10 -10.47 -57.94
CA PRO A 394 36.49 -9.68 -59.08
C PRO A 394 35.36 -9.53 -60.11
N TYR A 395 35.21 -8.34 -60.66
CA TYR A 395 34.20 -8.07 -61.68
C TYR A 395 34.44 -8.95 -62.91
N ASN A 396 33.49 -9.86 -63.18
CA ASN A 396 33.48 -10.65 -64.39
C ASN A 396 32.42 -10.09 -65.37
N ARG A 397 32.83 -9.81 -66.59
CA ARG A 397 31.96 -9.21 -67.64
C ARG A 397 30.76 -10.09 -68.04
N GLU A 398 30.76 -11.38 -67.64
CA GLU A 398 29.67 -12.31 -67.92
C GLU A 398 28.45 -12.16 -66.98
N TYR A 399 28.59 -11.42 -65.87
CA TYR A 399 27.48 -11.15 -64.96
C TYR A 399 27.17 -9.65 -64.99
N PRO A 400 25.97 -9.24 -65.49
CA PRO A 400 25.61 -7.84 -65.52
C PRO A 400 25.51 -7.33 -64.08
N LEU A 401 25.94 -6.06 -63.87
CA LEU A 401 25.73 -5.33 -62.63
C LEU A 401 24.25 -5.32 -62.27
N GLY A 402 23.87 -6.07 -61.26
CA GLY A 402 22.46 -6.24 -60.81
C GLY A 402 22.04 -7.65 -60.51
N CYS A 403 22.88 -8.68 -60.70
CA CYS A 403 22.65 -10.03 -60.20
C CYS A 403 23.35 -10.18 -58.84
N ASP A 404 22.59 -9.91 -57.79
CA ASP A 404 22.97 -9.52 -56.45
C ASP A 404 23.47 -10.67 -55.55
N GLU A 405 24.17 -11.65 -56.05
CA GLU A 405 24.64 -12.74 -55.20
C GLU A 405 26.03 -12.50 -54.57
N ASN A 406 26.84 -11.60 -55.15
CA ASN A 406 28.19 -11.38 -54.65
C ASN A 406 28.57 -9.90 -54.55
N PHE A 407 29.24 -9.53 -53.45
CA PHE A 407 29.78 -8.19 -53.28
C PHE A 407 30.92 -7.95 -54.28
N PRO A 408 30.97 -6.78 -54.95
CA PRO A 408 32.06 -6.46 -55.90
C PRO A 408 33.39 -6.34 -55.12
N GLN A 409 34.52 -6.76 -55.76
CA GLN A 409 35.84 -6.59 -55.18
C GLN A 409 36.09 -5.14 -54.78
N SER A 410 36.29 -4.90 -53.51
CA SER A 410 36.44 -3.58 -52.93
C SER A 410 37.37 -3.63 -51.73
N SER A 411 38.11 -2.53 -51.52
CA SER A 411 38.90 -2.34 -50.31
C SER A 411 38.02 -1.77 -49.20
N ILE A 412 37.93 -2.43 -48.08
CA ILE A 412 37.27 -2.00 -46.86
C ILE A 412 38.27 -1.91 -45.71
N SER A 413 37.90 -1.21 -44.63
CA SER A 413 38.74 -1.20 -43.42
C SER A 413 38.55 -2.52 -42.64
N LYS A 414 39.62 -3.03 -42.02
CA LYS A 414 39.52 -4.23 -41.17
C LYS A 414 38.56 -4.09 -40.01
N ASN A 415 38.41 -2.89 -39.45
CA ASN A 415 37.44 -2.63 -38.37
C ASN A 415 36.01 -2.96 -38.81
N VAL A 416 35.63 -2.71 -40.07
CA VAL A 416 34.29 -3.05 -40.58
C VAL A 416 34.16 -4.58 -40.75
N GLU A 417 35.18 -5.27 -41.22
CA GLU A 417 35.17 -6.73 -41.30
C GLU A 417 34.98 -7.34 -39.90
N GLU A 418 35.74 -6.88 -38.91
CA GLU A 418 35.59 -7.31 -37.52
C GLU A 418 34.20 -7.00 -36.98
N LEU A 419 33.64 -5.83 -37.32
CA LEU A 419 32.29 -5.42 -36.88
C LEU A 419 31.22 -6.34 -37.49
N VAL A 420 31.33 -6.65 -38.80
CA VAL A 420 30.39 -7.54 -39.48
C VAL A 420 30.48 -8.94 -38.88
N ASN A 421 31.69 -9.46 -38.59
CA ASN A 421 31.86 -10.72 -37.92
C ASN A 421 31.24 -10.74 -36.50
N LEU A 422 31.39 -9.64 -35.75
CA LEU A 422 30.73 -9.50 -34.45
C LEU A 422 29.18 -9.51 -34.59
N CYS A 423 28.63 -8.88 -35.63
CA CYS A 423 27.21 -8.95 -35.93
C CYS A 423 26.74 -10.35 -36.35
N VAL A 424 27.52 -11.08 -37.11
CA VAL A 424 27.21 -12.48 -37.46
C VAL A 424 27.15 -13.35 -36.20
N GLU A 425 28.14 -13.22 -35.32
CA GLU A 425 28.12 -13.93 -34.01
C GLU A 425 26.84 -13.64 -33.22
N LEU A 426 26.35 -12.40 -33.21
CA LEU A 426 25.09 -12.05 -32.55
C LEU A 426 23.88 -12.65 -33.26
N LEU A 427 23.86 -12.67 -34.60
CA LEU A 427 22.78 -13.26 -35.39
C LEU A 427 22.67 -14.76 -35.20
N GLU A 428 23.83 -15.45 -35.15
CA GLU A 428 23.89 -16.88 -34.85
C GLU A 428 23.31 -17.20 -33.47
N LYS A 429 23.61 -16.37 -32.47
CA LYS A 429 23.00 -16.47 -31.14
C LYS A 429 21.49 -16.16 -31.16
N ALA A 430 21.06 -15.18 -31.96
CA ALA A 430 19.64 -14.84 -32.11
C ALA A 430 18.85 -16.01 -32.76
N ALA A 431 19.47 -16.76 -33.70
CA ALA A 431 18.79 -17.87 -34.35
C ALA A 431 18.48 -19.06 -33.41
N VAL A 432 19.20 -19.17 -32.28
CA VAL A 432 19.03 -20.24 -31.28
C VAL A 432 18.20 -19.76 -30.06
N ALA A 433 18.04 -18.45 -29.91
CA ALA A 433 17.34 -17.84 -28.75
C ALA A 433 15.82 -17.98 -28.86
N SER A 434 15.12 -17.78 -27.73
CA SER A 434 13.65 -17.65 -27.70
C SER A 434 13.17 -16.45 -28.53
N PRO A 435 11.95 -16.45 -29.08
CA PRO A 435 11.46 -15.39 -29.98
C PRO A 435 11.61 -13.97 -29.42
N GLY A 436 11.35 -13.77 -28.12
CA GLY A 436 11.52 -12.46 -27.45
C GLY A 436 13.00 -12.04 -27.37
N CYS A 437 13.87 -12.95 -26.99
CA CYS A 437 15.31 -12.73 -26.90
C CYS A 437 15.94 -12.53 -28.28
N SER A 438 15.49 -13.29 -29.28
CA SER A 438 15.90 -13.15 -30.67
C SER A 438 15.66 -11.73 -31.21
N ALA A 439 14.46 -11.18 -30.95
CA ALA A 439 14.11 -9.81 -31.36
C ALA A 439 15.02 -8.76 -30.72
N ILE A 440 15.40 -8.92 -29.46
CA ILE A 440 16.32 -8.02 -28.74
C ILE A 440 17.72 -8.06 -29.38
N LEU A 441 18.25 -9.27 -29.62
CA LEU A 441 19.54 -9.47 -30.23
C LEU A 441 19.59 -8.87 -31.64
N PHE A 442 18.57 -9.13 -32.45
CA PHE A 442 18.45 -8.57 -33.80
C PHE A 442 18.41 -7.03 -33.77
N THR A 443 17.59 -6.45 -32.85
CA THR A 443 17.53 -5.02 -32.66
C THR A 443 18.90 -4.43 -32.27
N ASN A 444 19.66 -5.15 -31.45
CA ASN A 444 21.02 -4.73 -31.07
C ASN A 444 21.98 -4.71 -32.26
N VAL A 445 21.89 -5.69 -33.16
CA VAL A 445 22.69 -5.69 -34.42
C VAL A 445 22.38 -4.43 -35.24
N LEU A 446 21.10 -4.12 -35.43
CA LEU A 446 20.67 -2.89 -36.15
C LEU A 446 21.18 -1.61 -35.45
N ASN A 447 21.14 -1.56 -34.12
CA ASN A 447 21.68 -0.45 -33.35
C ASN A 447 23.18 -0.30 -33.47
N ILE A 448 23.94 -1.41 -33.47
CA ILE A 448 25.41 -1.40 -33.72
C ILE A 448 25.74 -0.84 -35.10
N LEU A 449 25.04 -1.31 -36.13
CA LEU A 449 25.26 -0.84 -37.50
C LEU A 449 24.86 0.62 -37.72
N SER A 450 23.72 1.03 -37.14
CA SER A 450 23.29 2.41 -37.12
C SER A 450 24.29 3.32 -36.39
N THR A 451 24.79 2.84 -35.24
CA THR A 451 25.83 3.54 -34.47
C THR A 451 27.13 3.69 -35.29
N TYR A 452 27.52 2.67 -36.05
CA TYR A 452 28.71 2.74 -36.93
C TYR A 452 28.63 3.95 -37.86
N CYS A 453 27.52 4.13 -38.58
CA CYS A 453 27.34 5.23 -39.52
C CYS A 453 27.49 6.62 -38.88
N ALA A 454 26.97 6.79 -37.69
CA ALA A 454 27.04 8.08 -36.99
C ALA A 454 28.37 8.29 -36.25
N PHE A 455 28.79 7.27 -35.49
CA PHE A 455 29.95 7.36 -34.61
C PHE A 455 31.26 7.48 -35.38
N VAL A 456 31.45 6.67 -36.44
CA VAL A 456 32.71 6.64 -37.22
C VAL A 456 32.91 7.99 -37.96
N GLN A 457 31.82 8.58 -38.47
CA GLN A 457 31.89 9.92 -39.10
C GLN A 457 32.36 10.98 -38.12
N GLU A 458 31.84 10.98 -36.90
CA GLU A 458 32.20 12.01 -35.92
C GLU A 458 33.60 11.75 -35.32
N PHE A 459 33.91 10.48 -34.97
CA PHE A 459 35.17 10.13 -34.34
C PHE A 459 36.37 10.30 -35.30
N HIS A 460 36.24 9.91 -36.58
CA HIS A 460 37.28 10.01 -37.60
C HIS A 460 37.13 11.27 -38.48
N LYS A 461 36.35 12.25 -38.06
CA LYS A 461 36.02 13.48 -38.81
C LYS A 461 37.24 14.18 -39.39
N ALA A 462 38.31 14.30 -38.61
CA ALA A 462 39.55 14.98 -39.08
C ALA A 462 40.20 14.23 -40.24
N TYR A 463 40.26 12.90 -40.20
CA TYR A 463 40.83 12.07 -41.27
C TYR A 463 39.93 12.05 -42.49
N LEU A 464 38.65 11.90 -42.33
CA LEU A 464 37.67 11.91 -43.43
C LEU A 464 37.64 13.27 -44.16
N ALA A 465 37.86 14.38 -43.44
CA ALA A 465 37.89 15.70 -44.04
C ALA A 465 39.17 15.98 -44.84
N THR A 466 40.29 15.32 -44.54
CA THR A 466 41.59 15.64 -45.12
C THR A 466 42.04 14.67 -46.21
N LEU A 467 41.54 13.43 -46.20
CA LEU A 467 42.01 12.36 -47.05
C LEU A 467 40.91 11.76 -47.94
N PRO A 468 40.79 12.15 -49.24
CA PRO A 468 39.75 11.60 -50.14
C PRO A 468 39.68 10.07 -50.21
N GLN A 469 40.85 9.40 -50.11
CA GLN A 469 40.91 7.94 -50.11
C GLN A 469 40.16 7.32 -48.91
N GLN A 470 40.21 7.97 -47.78
CA GLN A 470 39.50 7.51 -46.58
C GLN A 470 37.99 7.65 -46.71
N ILE A 471 37.51 8.68 -47.44
CA ILE A 471 36.10 8.81 -47.79
C ILE A 471 35.66 7.63 -48.66
N ALA A 472 36.45 7.24 -49.64
CA ALA A 472 36.16 6.11 -50.51
C ALA A 472 36.12 4.80 -49.73
N VAL A 473 37.09 4.56 -48.83
CA VAL A 473 37.08 3.39 -47.93
C VAL A 473 35.84 3.39 -47.02
N PHE A 474 35.52 4.54 -46.44
CA PHE A 474 34.30 4.65 -45.58
C PHE A 474 33.00 4.40 -46.38
N LEU A 475 32.93 4.86 -47.63
CA LEU A 475 31.80 4.55 -48.51
C LEU A 475 31.72 3.05 -48.79
N ASN A 476 32.84 2.40 -49.12
CA ASN A 476 32.90 0.98 -49.34
C ASN A 476 32.49 0.20 -48.08
N ASN A 477 32.89 0.68 -46.87
CA ASN A 477 32.45 0.12 -45.59
C ASN A 477 30.94 0.15 -45.46
N CYS A 478 30.29 1.28 -45.74
CA CYS A 478 28.85 1.43 -45.68
C CYS A 478 28.15 0.51 -46.71
N LEU A 479 28.69 0.39 -47.92
CA LEU A 479 28.16 -0.51 -48.96
C LEU A 479 28.30 -1.99 -48.53
N TYR A 480 29.43 -2.35 -47.92
CA TYR A 480 29.66 -3.70 -47.42
C TYR A 480 28.69 -4.06 -46.27
N ILE A 481 28.43 -3.12 -45.36
CA ILE A 481 27.38 -3.26 -44.32
C ILE A 481 26.02 -3.47 -44.94
N ALA A 482 25.65 -2.63 -45.91
CA ALA A 482 24.33 -2.70 -46.58
C ALA A 482 24.15 -4.04 -47.32
N TYR A 483 25.18 -4.53 -48.00
CA TYR A 483 25.19 -5.82 -48.63
C TYR A 483 24.99 -6.99 -47.64
N ASN A 484 25.69 -6.95 -46.51
CA ASN A 484 25.56 -7.99 -45.48
C ASN A 484 24.15 -7.93 -44.83
N LEU A 485 23.56 -6.73 -44.61
CA LEU A 485 22.22 -6.59 -44.16
C LEU A 485 21.16 -7.25 -45.09
N ASP A 486 21.28 -7.01 -46.42
CA ASP A 486 20.40 -7.66 -47.39
C ASP A 486 20.59 -9.18 -47.42
N LYS A 487 21.81 -9.67 -47.27
CA LYS A 487 22.12 -11.09 -47.17
C LYS A 487 21.54 -11.71 -45.91
N TRP A 488 21.65 -11.02 -44.78
CA TRP A 488 21.08 -11.48 -43.50
C TRP A 488 19.55 -11.47 -43.50
N ASP A 489 18.94 -10.45 -44.09
CA ASP A 489 17.50 -10.42 -44.25
C ASP A 489 17.01 -11.65 -45.01
N LYS A 490 17.61 -12.00 -46.14
CA LYS A 490 17.29 -13.21 -46.92
C LYS A 490 17.54 -14.51 -46.15
N SER A 491 18.50 -14.53 -45.21
CA SER A 491 18.89 -15.73 -44.45
C SER A 491 18.08 -15.95 -43.20
N TYR A 492 17.66 -14.89 -42.54
CA TYR A 492 17.00 -14.94 -41.22
C TYR A 492 15.51 -14.52 -41.24
N SER A 493 14.98 -14.10 -42.40
CA SER A 493 13.54 -13.79 -42.58
C SER A 493 12.65 -15.03 -42.75
N LYS A 494 13.24 -16.23 -42.61
CA LYS A 494 12.52 -17.50 -42.62
C LYS A 494 12.33 -18.02 -41.20
#